data_9fdde0f2a2ca27c0d58fae23cb6a5fe4
#
_entry.id   9fdde0f2a2ca27c0d58fae23cb6a5fe4
#
_cell.length_a   1.000
_cell.length_b   1.000
_cell.length_c   1.000
_cell.angle_alpha   90.00
_cell.angle_beta   90.00
_cell.angle_gamma   90.00
#
_symmetry.space_group_name_H-M   'P 1'
#
loop_
_entity.id
_entity.type
_entity.pdbx_description
1 polymer ?
#
loop_
_entity_poly.entity_id
_entity_poly.type
_entity_poly.pdbx_seq_one_letter_code
_entity_poly.pdbx_strand_id
1 'polypeptide(L)'
;MKVWYFTHKGKVRQNNEDALLVGKEVIRREVMDAPAFKEMEGKLFVVADGLGGHAKGETASYEVLRVLSELEPSDEKSLHDALWRAKETLLDYVKKEPSAFGLGTALAGVILGDKDIIVFNVGDCRVYLKKDGDFVKVSRDHTLVEDLIMAGKISEEDARFHPQRHILTSAILGDYSDFELYTKRIPKEETALLICSDGFWEEFSKEEMRFFASLEEPVDAIFQALKEKPQRDNVSFIYLKL
;
A
#
# COMPACT_ATOMS: atom_id res chain seq x y z
N MET A 1 16.54 5.93 -10.79
CA MET A 1 15.21 6.51 -10.55
C MET A 1 15.22 7.36 -9.28
N LYS A 2 14.28 8.29 -9.18
CA LYS A 2 14.07 9.10 -7.96
C LYS A 2 12.96 8.49 -7.12
N VAL A 3 13.18 8.33 -5.82
CA VAL A 3 12.26 7.69 -4.87
C VAL A 3 12.05 8.60 -3.68
N TRP A 4 10.81 8.95 -3.39
CA TRP A 4 10.40 9.61 -2.15
C TRP A 4 9.50 8.66 -1.36
N TYR A 5 9.65 8.64 -0.06
CA TYR A 5 8.82 7.82 0.80
C TYR A 5 8.55 8.49 2.15
N PHE A 6 7.41 8.19 2.71
CA PHE A 6 6.95 8.78 3.96
C PHE A 6 6.07 7.77 4.70
N THR A 7 6.21 7.71 6.01
CA THR A 7 5.31 6.97 6.90
C THR A 7 5.16 7.72 8.23
N HIS A 8 3.94 7.75 8.75
CA HIS A 8 3.59 8.47 9.97
C HIS A 8 2.37 7.84 10.62
N LYS A 9 2.36 7.74 11.95
CA LYS A 9 1.23 7.19 12.70
C LYS A 9 -0.08 8.00 12.61
N GLY A 10 -0.05 9.15 11.97
CA GLY A 10 -1.17 10.09 11.96
C GLY A 10 -1.26 10.91 13.24
N LYS A 11 -2.39 11.62 13.41
CA LYS A 11 -2.65 12.50 14.56
C LYS A 11 -3.49 11.84 15.65
N VAL A 12 -4.11 10.68 15.37
CA VAL A 12 -5.07 10.01 16.25
C VAL A 12 -4.56 8.66 16.76
N ARG A 13 -3.92 7.88 15.90
CA ARG A 13 -3.40 6.55 16.27
C ARG A 13 -2.23 6.66 17.24
N GLN A 14 -2.08 5.67 18.13
CA GLN A 14 -1.00 5.65 19.12
C GLN A 14 0.31 5.12 18.54
N ASN A 15 0.21 4.15 17.63
CA ASN A 15 1.32 3.49 16.93
C ASN A 15 1.14 3.56 15.42
N ASN A 16 2.20 3.29 14.69
CA ASN A 16 2.19 3.14 13.24
C ASN A 16 2.24 1.65 12.89
N GLU A 17 1.15 1.14 12.33
CA GLU A 17 1.04 -0.24 11.87
C GLU A 17 1.46 -0.40 10.40
N ASP A 18 1.71 0.72 9.70
CA ASP A 18 2.23 0.72 8.33
C ASP A 18 3.73 0.39 8.30
N ALA A 19 4.15 -0.23 7.20
CA ALA A 19 5.55 -0.43 6.85
C ALA A 19 5.76 -0.22 5.34
N LEU A 20 6.99 0.15 4.98
CA LEU A 20 7.38 0.37 3.58
C LEU A 20 8.52 -0.57 3.19
N LEU A 21 8.51 -1.06 1.95
CA LEU A 21 9.67 -1.69 1.33
C LEU A 21 10.16 -0.81 0.19
N VAL A 22 11.38 -0.31 0.33
CA VAL A 22 12.05 0.55 -0.67
C VAL A 22 13.29 -0.18 -1.19
N GLY A 23 13.14 -0.85 -2.35
CA GLY A 23 14.15 -1.77 -2.86
C GLY A 23 14.30 -2.98 -1.97
N LYS A 24 15.35 -3.01 -1.14
CA LYS A 24 15.62 -4.10 -0.18
C LYS A 24 15.43 -3.66 1.28
N GLU A 25 15.21 -2.38 1.52
CA GLU A 25 15.11 -1.84 2.86
C GLU A 25 13.67 -1.83 3.35
N VAL A 26 13.40 -2.52 4.45
CA VAL A 26 12.12 -2.44 5.15
C VAL A 26 12.17 -1.27 6.13
N ILE A 27 11.27 -0.33 5.96
CA ILE A 27 11.19 0.90 6.76
C ILE A 27 9.97 0.77 7.68
N ARG A 28 10.23 0.78 8.98
CA ARG A 28 9.24 0.82 10.04
C ARG A 28 9.59 1.96 10.99
N ARG A 29 8.75 2.99 11.02
CA ARG A 29 8.94 4.18 11.86
C ARG A 29 7.60 4.68 12.36
N GLU A 30 7.56 5.15 13.61
CA GLU A 30 6.36 5.77 14.20
C GLU A 30 6.05 7.10 13.52
N VAL A 31 7.08 7.91 13.28
CA VAL A 31 6.98 9.28 12.78
C VAL A 31 8.16 9.57 11.87
N MET A 32 7.85 10.09 10.70
CA MET A 32 8.81 10.80 9.85
C MET A 32 8.39 12.28 9.80
N ASP A 33 9.34 13.19 10.05
CA ASP A 33 9.07 14.64 10.05
C ASP A 33 8.91 15.22 8.65
N ALA A 34 9.44 14.52 7.64
CA ALA A 34 9.34 14.86 6.22
C ALA A 34 9.55 13.62 5.35
N PRO A 35 9.10 13.64 4.08
CA PRO A 35 9.43 12.61 3.11
C PRO A 35 10.94 12.47 2.94
N ALA A 36 11.44 11.25 3.01
CA ALA A 36 12.82 10.94 2.67
C ALA A 36 12.97 10.81 1.15
N PHE A 37 14.15 11.18 0.64
CA PHE A 37 14.48 11.10 -0.78
C PHE A 37 15.72 10.22 -1.00
N LYS A 38 15.67 9.39 -2.04
CA LYS A 38 16.82 8.61 -2.52
C LYS A 38 16.86 8.60 -4.06
N GLU A 39 18.05 8.75 -4.62
CA GLU A 39 18.32 8.27 -5.98
C GLU A 39 18.87 6.85 -5.87
N MET A 40 18.21 5.90 -6.50
CA MET A 40 18.58 4.50 -6.35
C MET A 40 18.16 3.65 -7.55
N GLU A 41 18.76 2.47 -7.64
CA GLU A 41 18.27 1.36 -8.42
C GLU A 41 17.54 0.40 -7.46
N GLY A 42 16.43 -0.15 -7.91
CA GLY A 42 15.64 -1.10 -7.14
C GLY A 42 14.52 -1.68 -7.99
N LYS A 43 14.03 -2.85 -7.60
CA LYS A 43 12.97 -3.54 -8.36
C LYS A 43 11.65 -3.61 -7.61
N LEU A 44 11.66 -3.66 -6.30
CA LEU A 44 10.48 -3.93 -5.48
C LEU A 44 10.18 -2.74 -4.55
N PHE A 45 8.96 -2.23 -4.61
CA PHE A 45 8.46 -1.14 -3.79
C PHE A 45 7.07 -1.48 -3.29
N VAL A 46 6.85 -1.49 -1.98
CA VAL A 46 5.59 -1.92 -1.37
C VAL A 46 5.24 -1.03 -0.19
N VAL A 47 3.97 -0.69 -0.08
CA VAL A 47 3.35 -0.16 1.14
C VAL A 47 2.49 -1.26 1.74
N ALA A 48 2.65 -1.52 3.02
CA ALA A 48 1.87 -2.49 3.78
C ALA A 48 1.22 -1.80 4.97
N ASP A 49 -0.07 -2.01 5.15
CA ASP A 49 -0.92 -1.49 6.21
C ASP A 49 -1.29 -2.64 7.15
N GLY A 50 -0.88 -2.53 8.39
CA GLY A 50 -1.08 -3.57 9.39
C GLY A 50 -2.49 -3.59 9.95
N LEU A 51 -3.10 -4.76 9.96
CA LEU A 51 -4.44 -5.01 10.47
C LEU A 51 -4.38 -5.71 11.82
N GLY A 52 -5.24 -5.30 12.77
CA GLY A 52 -5.40 -6.10 13.97
C GLY A 52 -5.58 -5.34 15.28
N GLY A 53 -5.55 -4.03 15.31
CA GLY A 53 -5.83 -3.20 16.50
C GLY A 53 -5.07 -3.61 17.77
N HIS A 54 -5.57 -4.59 18.50
CA HIS A 54 -4.90 -5.17 19.68
C HIS A 54 -3.91 -6.29 19.31
N ALA A 55 -3.85 -6.70 18.06
CA ALA A 55 -3.17 -7.92 17.59
C ALA A 55 -1.85 -7.67 16.85
N LYS A 56 -1.19 -6.55 17.08
CA LYS A 56 0.16 -6.25 16.53
C LYS A 56 0.21 -6.16 15.00
N GLY A 57 -0.66 -5.32 14.40
CA GLY A 57 -0.66 -5.04 12.95
C GLY A 57 0.72 -4.60 12.44
N GLU A 58 1.46 -3.82 13.24
CA GLU A 58 2.83 -3.41 12.94
C GLU A 58 3.83 -4.58 12.80
N THR A 59 3.52 -5.72 13.41
CA THR A 59 4.32 -6.95 13.23
C THR A 59 3.95 -7.62 11.91
N ALA A 60 2.67 -7.63 11.53
CA ALA A 60 2.24 -8.24 10.27
C ALA A 60 2.82 -7.52 9.06
N SER A 61 2.64 -6.21 8.99
CA SER A 61 3.18 -5.39 7.89
C SER A 61 4.69 -5.56 7.76
N TYR A 62 5.42 -5.52 8.88
CA TYR A 62 6.88 -5.70 8.90
C TYR A 62 7.30 -7.10 8.44
N GLU A 63 6.72 -8.17 9.00
CA GLU A 63 7.13 -9.55 8.67
C GLU A 63 6.83 -9.90 7.21
N VAL A 64 5.69 -9.45 6.67
CA VAL A 64 5.38 -9.66 5.25
C VAL A 64 6.40 -8.94 4.36
N LEU A 65 6.73 -7.69 4.64
CA LEU A 65 7.71 -6.95 3.85
C LEU A 65 9.13 -7.52 4.02
N ARG A 66 9.49 -8.05 5.19
CA ARG A 66 10.77 -8.73 5.42
C ARG A 66 10.90 -9.96 4.52
N VAL A 67 9.86 -10.80 4.45
CA VAL A 67 9.87 -11.98 3.58
C VAL A 67 9.97 -11.57 2.11
N LEU A 68 9.23 -10.56 1.66
CA LEU A 68 9.33 -10.04 0.29
C LEU A 68 10.72 -9.48 -0.02
N SER A 69 11.34 -8.77 0.93
CA SER A 69 12.71 -8.25 0.80
C SER A 69 13.77 -9.36 0.66
N GLU A 70 13.59 -10.49 1.39
CA GLU A 70 14.51 -11.63 1.35
C GLU A 70 14.36 -12.49 0.09
N LEU A 71 13.11 -12.68 -0.39
CA LEU A 71 12.82 -13.55 -1.54
C LEU A 71 12.91 -12.82 -2.88
N GLU A 72 12.89 -11.50 -2.90
CA GLU A 72 13.05 -10.64 -4.08
C GLU A 72 12.24 -11.11 -5.30
N PRO A 73 10.91 -11.22 -5.23
CA PRO A 73 10.10 -11.69 -6.34
C PRO A 73 10.29 -10.83 -7.58
N SER A 74 10.32 -11.45 -8.76
CA SER A 74 10.61 -10.79 -10.03
C SER A 74 9.51 -10.96 -11.09
N ASP A 75 8.51 -11.79 -10.81
CA ASP A 75 7.35 -12.06 -11.64
C ASP A 75 6.13 -12.40 -10.78
N GLU A 76 4.95 -12.58 -11.41
CA GLU A 76 3.70 -12.85 -10.69
C GLU A 76 3.74 -14.17 -9.92
N LYS A 77 4.43 -15.19 -10.46
CA LYS A 77 4.51 -16.49 -9.81
C LYS A 77 5.37 -16.42 -8.56
N SER A 78 6.58 -15.89 -8.67
CA SER A 78 7.49 -15.72 -7.53
C SER A 78 6.91 -14.77 -6.48
N LEU A 79 6.14 -13.75 -6.89
CA LEU A 79 5.39 -12.89 -5.98
C LEU A 79 4.33 -13.67 -5.20
N HIS A 80 3.51 -14.46 -5.89
CA HIS A 80 2.50 -15.30 -5.25
C HIS A 80 3.12 -16.26 -4.24
N ASP A 81 4.20 -16.96 -4.62
CA ASP A 81 4.91 -17.89 -3.75
C ASP A 81 5.51 -17.17 -2.53
N ALA A 82 6.07 -15.96 -2.72
CA ALA A 82 6.61 -15.14 -1.64
C ALA A 82 5.51 -14.66 -0.66
N LEU A 83 4.34 -14.27 -1.16
CA LEU A 83 3.21 -13.86 -0.32
C LEU A 83 2.63 -15.05 0.47
N TRP A 84 2.56 -16.24 -0.11
CA TRP A 84 2.20 -17.45 0.63
C TRP A 84 3.20 -17.78 1.73
N ARG A 85 4.50 -17.64 1.43
CA ARG A 85 5.54 -17.79 2.44
C ARG A 85 5.42 -16.78 3.58
N ALA A 86 5.09 -15.54 3.25
CA ALA A 86 4.84 -14.51 4.25
C ALA A 86 3.61 -14.85 5.12
N LYS A 87 2.52 -15.33 4.51
CA LYS A 87 1.33 -15.81 5.23
C LYS A 87 1.66 -16.95 6.20
N GLU A 88 2.44 -17.95 5.76
CA GLU A 88 2.92 -19.02 6.64
C GLU A 88 3.70 -18.48 7.85
N THR A 89 4.54 -17.44 7.62
CA THR A 89 5.29 -16.77 8.70
C THR A 89 4.34 -16.13 9.72
N LEU A 90 3.28 -15.45 9.27
CA LEU A 90 2.27 -14.88 10.16
C LEU A 90 1.50 -15.96 10.91
N LEU A 91 1.11 -17.05 10.25
CA LEU A 91 0.42 -18.17 10.89
C LEU A 91 1.28 -18.81 11.98
N ASP A 92 2.58 -19.01 11.72
CA ASP A 92 3.52 -19.55 12.71
C ASP A 92 3.75 -18.58 13.87
N TYR A 93 3.68 -17.26 13.62
CA TYR A 93 3.71 -16.27 14.68
C TYR A 93 2.48 -16.38 15.59
N VAL A 94 1.27 -16.47 15.03
CA VAL A 94 0.02 -16.61 15.80
C VAL A 94 -0.03 -17.93 16.59
N LYS A 95 0.51 -19.03 16.05
CA LYS A 95 0.62 -20.31 16.80
C LYS A 95 1.51 -20.18 18.04
N LYS A 96 2.55 -19.38 17.99
CA LYS A 96 3.47 -19.12 19.13
C LYS A 96 2.93 -18.08 20.10
N GLU A 97 2.17 -17.13 19.60
CA GLU A 97 1.58 -16.01 20.33
C GLU A 97 0.07 -15.92 20.02
N PRO A 98 -0.78 -16.74 20.69
CA PRO A 98 -2.22 -16.79 20.40
C PRO A 98 -2.97 -15.47 20.63
N SER A 99 -2.40 -14.56 21.43
CA SER A 99 -2.94 -13.20 21.63
C SER A 99 -2.88 -12.34 20.36
N ALA A 100 -2.07 -12.75 19.38
CA ALA A 100 -1.97 -12.11 18.06
C ALA A 100 -3.01 -12.64 17.04
N PHE A 101 -4.00 -13.42 17.47
CA PHE A 101 -5.08 -13.86 16.57
C PHE A 101 -5.76 -12.67 15.90
N GLY A 102 -5.92 -12.73 14.56
CA GLY A 102 -6.43 -11.62 13.77
C GLY A 102 -5.33 -10.69 13.21
N LEU A 103 -4.06 -10.97 13.52
CA LEU A 103 -2.91 -10.32 12.90
C LEU A 103 -2.93 -10.48 11.38
N GLY A 104 -2.73 -9.38 10.66
CA GLY A 104 -2.67 -9.41 9.20
C GLY A 104 -2.19 -8.10 8.61
N THR A 105 -2.20 -8.03 7.28
CA THR A 105 -1.86 -6.81 6.56
C THR A 105 -2.54 -6.74 5.19
N ALA A 106 -2.96 -5.53 4.81
CA ALA A 106 -3.19 -5.15 3.42
C ALA A 106 -1.86 -4.66 2.83
N LEU A 107 -1.68 -4.75 1.52
CA LEU A 107 -0.50 -4.21 0.85
C LEU A 107 -0.77 -3.87 -0.60
N ALA A 108 0.03 -2.94 -1.15
CA ALA A 108 0.13 -2.69 -2.58
C ALA A 108 1.58 -2.39 -2.95
N GLY A 109 1.95 -2.74 -4.17
CA GLY A 109 3.31 -2.53 -4.62
C GLY A 109 3.52 -2.70 -6.10
N VAL A 110 4.78 -2.54 -6.50
CA VAL A 110 5.23 -2.71 -7.87
C VAL A 110 6.53 -3.49 -7.93
N ILE A 111 6.64 -4.35 -8.97
CA ILE A 111 7.91 -4.96 -9.37
C ILE A 111 8.32 -4.29 -10.69
N LEU A 112 9.47 -3.64 -10.70
CA LEU A 112 10.02 -2.98 -11.88
C LEU A 112 10.82 -3.98 -12.71
N GLY A 113 10.28 -4.41 -13.85
CA GLY A 113 10.97 -5.18 -14.86
C GLY A 113 11.82 -4.30 -15.79
N ASP A 114 12.37 -4.90 -16.84
CA ASP A 114 13.16 -4.17 -17.83
C ASP A 114 12.24 -3.37 -18.78
N LYS A 115 11.13 -3.94 -19.20
CA LYS A 115 10.18 -3.36 -20.17
C LYS A 115 8.80 -3.11 -19.63
N ASP A 116 8.47 -3.70 -18.49
CA ASP A 116 7.15 -3.62 -17.85
C ASP A 116 7.27 -3.41 -16.34
N ILE A 117 6.13 -3.10 -15.75
CA ILE A 117 5.94 -2.98 -14.32
C ILE A 117 4.80 -3.92 -13.95
N ILE A 118 5.02 -4.80 -12.99
CA ILE A 118 3.95 -5.57 -12.37
C ILE A 118 3.43 -4.77 -11.19
N VAL A 119 2.20 -4.29 -11.30
CA VAL A 119 1.42 -3.71 -10.20
C VAL A 119 0.71 -4.84 -9.47
N PHE A 120 0.70 -4.81 -8.16
CA PHE A 120 -0.01 -5.80 -7.35
C PHE A 120 -0.60 -5.22 -6.07
N ASN A 121 -1.68 -5.84 -5.58
CA ASN A 121 -2.19 -5.58 -4.23
C ASN A 121 -2.98 -6.76 -3.65
N VAL A 122 -3.06 -6.76 -2.32
CA VAL A 122 -3.98 -7.54 -1.49
C VAL A 122 -4.56 -6.57 -0.47
N GLY A 123 -5.89 -6.38 -0.45
CA GLY A 123 -6.54 -5.37 0.40
C GLY A 123 -6.78 -4.06 -0.33
N ASP A 124 -6.71 -2.94 0.37
CA ASP A 124 -7.13 -1.61 -0.06
C ASP A 124 -6.00 -0.56 -0.11
N CYS A 125 -4.75 -0.96 0.10
CA CYS A 125 -3.61 -0.19 -0.33
C CYS A 125 -3.63 -0.03 -1.85
N ARG A 126 -3.20 1.13 -2.36
CA ARG A 126 -3.37 1.48 -3.77
C ARG A 126 -2.08 1.79 -4.48
N VAL A 127 -2.10 1.54 -5.80
CA VAL A 127 -1.09 2.03 -6.75
C VAL A 127 -1.77 2.95 -7.76
N TYR A 128 -1.23 4.13 -7.94
CA TYR A 128 -1.62 5.09 -8.97
C TYR A 128 -0.50 5.29 -9.97
N LEU A 129 -0.87 5.35 -11.24
CA LEU A 129 -0.01 5.75 -12.34
C LEU A 129 -0.25 7.23 -12.64
N LYS A 130 0.81 8.04 -12.68
CA LYS A 130 0.72 9.42 -13.16
C LYS A 130 0.68 9.43 -14.66
N LYS A 131 -0.45 9.82 -15.24
CA LYS A 131 -0.69 9.84 -16.67
C LYS A 131 -1.57 11.02 -17.06
N ASP A 132 -1.18 11.75 -18.10
CA ASP A 132 -1.96 12.86 -18.69
C ASP A 132 -2.43 13.92 -17.66
N GLY A 133 -1.59 14.19 -16.64
CA GLY A 133 -1.91 15.15 -15.58
C GLY A 133 -2.92 14.63 -14.55
N ASP A 134 -3.12 13.32 -14.47
CA ASP A 134 -3.95 12.67 -13.45
C ASP A 134 -3.20 11.52 -12.76
N PHE A 135 -3.65 11.15 -11.56
CA PHE A 135 -3.30 9.91 -10.87
C PHE A 135 -4.38 8.86 -11.13
N VAL A 136 -4.11 7.95 -12.07
CA VAL A 136 -5.03 6.87 -12.44
C VAL A 136 -4.80 5.66 -11.54
N LYS A 137 -5.81 5.23 -10.79
CA LYS A 137 -5.74 3.99 -9.98
C LYS A 137 -5.52 2.78 -10.91
N VAL A 138 -4.44 2.05 -10.70
CA VAL A 138 -4.08 0.85 -11.49
C VAL A 138 -4.12 -0.44 -10.68
N SER A 139 -4.25 -0.35 -9.34
CA SER A 139 -4.61 -1.45 -8.44
C SER A 139 -6.13 -1.64 -8.37
N ARG A 140 -6.57 -2.75 -7.78
CA ARG A 140 -7.99 -3.05 -7.49
C ARG A 140 -8.17 -3.31 -6.01
N ASP A 141 -9.01 -2.53 -5.35
CA ASP A 141 -9.25 -2.72 -3.92
C ASP A 141 -10.01 -4.03 -3.66
N HIS A 142 -9.62 -4.76 -2.62
CA HIS A 142 -10.37 -5.90 -2.12
C HIS A 142 -11.24 -5.44 -0.95
N THR A 143 -12.33 -4.74 -1.28
CA THR A 143 -13.31 -4.22 -0.31
C THR A 143 -14.72 -4.55 -0.74
N LEU A 144 -15.64 -4.62 0.23
CA LEU A 144 -17.05 -4.83 -0.05
C LEU A 144 -17.61 -3.77 -1.02
N VAL A 145 -17.19 -2.51 -0.89
CA VAL A 145 -17.67 -1.43 -1.76
C VAL A 145 -17.14 -1.55 -3.19
N GLU A 146 -15.90 -2.00 -3.38
CA GLU A 146 -15.36 -2.28 -4.73
C GLU A 146 -16.17 -3.42 -5.40
N ASP A 147 -16.50 -4.48 -4.67
CA ASP A 147 -17.36 -5.56 -5.18
C ASP A 147 -18.76 -5.06 -5.56
N LEU A 148 -19.32 -4.13 -4.79
CA LEU A 148 -20.61 -3.50 -5.12
C LEU A 148 -20.53 -2.60 -6.35
N ILE A 149 -19.42 -1.86 -6.54
CA ILE A 149 -19.18 -1.05 -7.74
C ILE A 149 -19.07 -1.97 -8.97
N MET A 150 -18.25 -3.02 -8.87
CA MET A 150 -18.06 -3.99 -9.96
C MET A 150 -19.37 -4.72 -10.35
N ALA A 151 -20.24 -4.94 -9.37
CA ALA A 151 -21.57 -5.49 -9.61
C ALA A 151 -22.60 -4.45 -10.12
N GLY A 152 -22.19 -3.18 -10.31
CA GLY A 152 -23.07 -2.10 -10.76
C GLY A 152 -24.15 -1.70 -9.74
N LYS A 153 -23.98 -2.02 -8.45
CA LYS A 153 -24.95 -1.76 -7.39
C LYS A 153 -24.83 -0.37 -6.78
N ILE A 154 -23.62 0.19 -6.78
CA ILE A 154 -23.33 1.56 -6.29
C ILE A 154 -22.35 2.23 -7.25
N SER A 155 -22.33 3.58 -7.25
CA SER A 155 -21.33 4.37 -7.95
C SER A 155 -20.02 4.48 -7.14
N GLU A 156 -18.90 4.87 -7.80
CA GLU A 156 -17.65 5.19 -7.08
C GLU A 156 -17.84 6.35 -6.09
N GLU A 157 -18.74 7.29 -6.41
CA GLU A 157 -19.02 8.43 -5.54
C GLU A 157 -19.76 7.99 -4.27
N ASP A 158 -20.79 7.13 -4.41
CA ASP A 158 -21.53 6.57 -3.27
C ASP A 158 -20.63 5.71 -2.37
N ALA A 159 -19.68 4.98 -2.96
CA ALA A 159 -18.75 4.12 -2.23
C ALA A 159 -17.90 4.89 -1.22
N ARG A 160 -17.51 6.14 -1.51
CA ARG A 160 -16.70 6.97 -0.58
C ARG A 160 -17.43 7.27 0.73
N PHE A 161 -18.76 7.30 0.72
CA PHE A 161 -19.59 7.59 1.89
C PHE A 161 -20.29 6.36 2.44
N HIS A 162 -20.05 5.19 1.84
CA HIS A 162 -20.70 3.95 2.26
C HIS A 162 -20.28 3.56 3.69
N PRO A 163 -21.21 3.18 4.59
CA PRO A 163 -20.87 2.87 5.98
C PRO A 163 -19.93 1.65 6.14
N GLN A 164 -19.90 0.77 5.15
CA GLN A 164 -19.08 -0.45 5.13
C GLN A 164 -17.85 -0.32 4.20
N ARG A 165 -17.39 0.90 3.88
CA ARG A 165 -16.28 1.11 2.94
C ARG A 165 -14.95 0.55 3.40
N HIS A 166 -14.77 0.35 4.72
CA HIS A 166 -13.55 -0.22 5.32
C HIS A 166 -13.59 -1.75 5.48
N ILE A 167 -14.65 -2.43 5.01
CA ILE A 167 -14.71 -3.89 5.09
C ILE A 167 -13.85 -4.47 3.97
N LEU A 168 -12.73 -5.06 4.36
CA LEU A 168 -11.86 -5.81 3.46
C LEU A 168 -12.49 -7.17 3.11
N THR A 169 -12.40 -7.54 1.85
CA THR A 169 -12.77 -8.88 1.34
C THR A 169 -11.55 -9.79 1.14
N SER A 170 -10.33 -9.22 1.19
CA SER A 170 -9.08 -9.97 1.19
C SER A 170 -7.97 -9.22 1.92
N ALA A 171 -7.17 -9.95 2.68
CA ALA A 171 -5.95 -9.51 3.36
C ALA A 171 -5.02 -10.70 3.59
N ILE A 172 -3.74 -10.46 3.87
CA ILE A 172 -2.82 -11.52 4.29
C ILE A 172 -2.95 -11.67 5.80
N LEU A 173 -3.65 -12.72 6.25
CA LEU A 173 -3.93 -12.97 7.66
C LEU A 173 -3.11 -14.15 8.19
N GLY A 174 -2.74 -14.10 9.46
CA GLY A 174 -2.08 -15.18 10.20
C GLY A 174 -3.06 -16.30 10.61
N ASP A 175 -3.91 -16.74 9.68
CA ASP A 175 -4.90 -17.80 9.85
C ASP A 175 -4.92 -18.77 8.66
N TYR A 176 -5.91 -19.63 8.56
CA TYR A 176 -6.06 -20.61 7.48
C TYR A 176 -6.90 -20.11 6.30
N SER A 177 -7.36 -18.86 6.30
CA SER A 177 -8.08 -18.28 5.16
C SER A 177 -7.14 -18.07 3.95
N ASP A 178 -7.69 -18.08 2.75
CA ASP A 178 -6.96 -17.71 1.54
C ASP A 178 -6.95 -16.18 1.38
N PHE A 179 -6.10 -15.67 0.48
CA PHE A 179 -6.12 -14.28 0.05
C PHE A 179 -6.23 -14.19 -1.47
N GLU A 180 -6.86 -13.14 -1.96
CA GLU A 180 -6.90 -12.80 -3.38
C GLU A 180 -5.74 -11.85 -3.70
N LEU A 181 -4.91 -12.21 -4.69
CA LEU A 181 -3.85 -11.37 -5.21
C LEU A 181 -4.30 -10.75 -6.54
N TYR A 182 -4.41 -9.44 -6.59
CA TYR A 182 -4.55 -8.73 -7.86
C TYR A 182 -3.19 -8.44 -8.45
N THR A 183 -3.04 -8.67 -9.76
CA THR A 183 -1.85 -8.28 -10.55
C THR A 183 -2.26 -7.64 -11.87
N LYS A 184 -1.45 -6.67 -12.31
CA LYS A 184 -1.60 -6.01 -13.61
C LYS A 184 -0.24 -5.64 -14.17
N ARG A 185 0.03 -5.99 -15.43
CA ARG A 185 1.21 -5.51 -16.15
C ARG A 185 0.91 -4.21 -16.87
N ILE A 186 1.80 -3.23 -16.72
CA ILE A 186 1.77 -1.97 -17.45
C ILE A 186 3.14 -1.75 -18.12
N PRO A 187 3.21 -1.08 -19.30
CA PRO A 187 4.48 -0.73 -19.91
C PRO A 187 5.33 0.15 -18.99
N LYS A 188 6.65 -0.09 -18.99
CA LYS A 188 7.60 0.78 -18.32
C LYS A 188 7.99 1.91 -19.27
N GLU A 189 7.33 3.04 -19.13
CA GLU A 189 7.62 4.28 -19.84
C GLU A 189 8.24 5.28 -18.85
N GLU A 190 8.72 6.44 -19.32
CA GLU A 190 9.05 7.54 -18.42
C GLU A 190 7.79 8.03 -17.72
N THR A 191 7.57 7.54 -16.52
CA THR A 191 6.35 7.77 -15.76
C THR A 191 6.64 7.87 -14.28
N ALA A 192 5.63 8.23 -13.51
CA ALA A 192 5.69 8.19 -12.07
C ALA A 192 4.57 7.34 -11.48
N LEU A 193 4.86 6.72 -10.36
CA LEU A 193 3.94 5.85 -9.62
C LEU A 193 3.82 6.38 -8.19
N LEU A 194 2.61 6.32 -7.64
CA LEU A 194 2.31 6.59 -6.24
C LEU A 194 1.71 5.33 -5.64
N ILE A 195 2.34 4.79 -4.61
CA ILE A 195 1.90 3.64 -3.84
C ILE A 195 1.53 4.15 -2.45
N CYS A 196 0.38 3.81 -1.90
CA CYS A 196 -0.06 4.37 -0.62
C CYS A 196 -1.03 3.48 0.16
N SER A 197 -1.06 3.68 1.49
CA SER A 197 -2.07 3.11 2.39
C SER A 197 -3.40 3.88 2.30
N ASP A 198 -4.45 3.32 2.92
CA ASP A 198 -5.79 3.92 2.95
C ASP A 198 -5.79 5.27 3.67
N GLY A 199 -5.06 5.43 4.77
CA GLY A 199 -4.93 6.70 5.47
C GLY A 199 -4.27 7.81 4.66
N PHE A 200 -3.63 7.50 3.54
CA PHE A 200 -3.19 8.50 2.57
C PHE A 200 -4.32 8.85 1.58
N TRP A 201 -4.88 7.87 0.86
CA TRP A 201 -5.80 8.16 -0.23
C TRP A 201 -7.17 8.62 0.26
N GLU A 202 -7.57 8.31 1.49
CA GLU A 202 -8.80 8.83 2.09
C GLU A 202 -8.73 10.33 2.42
N GLU A 203 -7.53 10.87 2.66
CA GLU A 203 -7.37 12.29 3.00
C GLU A 203 -7.54 13.23 1.81
N PHE A 204 -7.44 12.75 0.57
CA PHE A 204 -7.44 13.60 -0.62
C PHE A 204 -8.66 13.40 -1.52
N SER A 205 -9.20 14.50 -2.03
CA SER A 205 -10.25 14.49 -3.07
C SER A 205 -9.65 14.15 -4.44
N LYS A 206 -10.51 13.79 -5.41
CA LYS A 206 -10.08 13.59 -6.81
C LYS A 206 -9.44 14.85 -7.40
N GLU A 207 -9.96 16.03 -7.05
CA GLU A 207 -9.43 17.34 -7.50
C GLU A 207 -8.04 17.62 -6.95
N GLU A 208 -7.80 17.34 -5.66
CA GLU A 208 -6.48 17.47 -5.05
C GLU A 208 -5.47 16.49 -5.68
N MET A 209 -5.87 15.24 -5.89
CA MET A 209 -5.02 14.25 -6.55
C MET A 209 -4.67 14.67 -7.98
N ARG A 210 -5.63 15.25 -8.74
CA ARG A 210 -5.38 15.79 -10.08
C ARG A 210 -4.46 17.00 -10.03
N PHE A 211 -4.62 17.89 -9.06
CA PHE A 211 -3.69 19.01 -8.85
C PHE A 211 -2.27 18.50 -8.62
N PHE A 212 -2.06 17.54 -7.73
CA PHE A 212 -0.73 16.97 -7.50
C PHE A 212 -0.16 16.30 -8.76
N ALA A 213 -0.98 15.57 -9.50
CA ALA A 213 -0.55 14.94 -10.74
C ALA A 213 -0.14 15.94 -11.83
N SER A 214 -0.64 17.18 -11.81
CA SER A 214 -0.25 18.24 -12.74
C SER A 214 1.15 18.80 -12.47
N LEU A 215 1.69 18.62 -11.26
CA LEU A 215 3.02 19.11 -10.87
C LEU A 215 4.11 18.15 -11.38
N GLU A 216 5.25 18.68 -11.75
CA GLU A 216 6.40 17.84 -12.15
C GLU A 216 6.93 17.01 -10.98
N GLU A 217 7.12 17.62 -9.82
CA GLU A 217 7.54 17.00 -8.56
C GLU A 217 6.49 17.28 -7.48
N PRO A 218 5.50 16.37 -7.27
CA PRO A 218 4.34 16.66 -6.43
C PRO A 218 4.59 16.47 -4.92
N VAL A 219 5.69 15.83 -4.52
CA VAL A 219 5.87 15.33 -3.16
C VAL A 219 5.80 16.42 -2.10
N ASP A 220 6.43 17.56 -2.33
CA ASP A 220 6.38 18.68 -1.39
C ASP A 220 4.98 19.26 -1.25
N ALA A 221 4.24 19.39 -2.36
CA ALA A 221 2.86 19.86 -2.33
C ALA A 221 1.94 18.85 -1.61
N ILE A 222 2.09 17.56 -1.88
CA ILE A 222 1.40 16.47 -1.17
C ILE A 222 1.68 16.57 0.33
N PHE A 223 2.95 16.69 0.72
CA PHE A 223 3.34 16.73 2.13
C PHE A 223 2.80 17.96 2.85
N GLN A 224 2.84 19.15 2.23
CA GLN A 224 2.26 20.35 2.82
C GLN A 224 0.74 20.23 2.99
N ALA A 225 0.04 19.73 1.95
CA ALA A 225 -1.39 19.50 2.04
C ALA A 225 -1.73 18.45 3.13
N LEU A 226 -0.94 17.38 3.25
CA LEU A 226 -1.14 16.35 4.25
C LEU A 226 -1.07 16.89 5.69
N LYS A 227 -0.21 17.88 5.97
CA LYS A 227 -0.12 18.51 7.31
C LYS A 227 -1.43 19.14 7.75
N GLU A 228 -2.22 19.67 6.80
CA GLU A 228 -3.52 20.32 7.06
C GLU A 228 -4.67 19.31 7.19
N LYS A 229 -4.43 18.03 6.86
CA LYS A 229 -5.45 16.97 6.93
C LYS A 229 -5.62 16.43 8.35
N PRO A 230 -6.79 15.82 8.64
CA PRO A 230 -7.08 15.19 9.92
C PRO A 230 -6.11 14.06 10.31
N GLN A 231 -5.62 13.28 9.33
CA GLN A 231 -4.73 12.14 9.51
C GLN A 231 -5.22 11.23 10.64
N ARG A 232 -6.41 10.71 10.47
CA ARG A 232 -7.08 9.88 11.49
C ARG A 232 -6.50 8.49 11.57
N ASP A 233 -5.86 8.04 10.49
CA ASP A 233 -5.18 6.75 10.40
C ASP A 233 -3.67 6.91 10.17
N ASN A 234 -2.96 5.79 10.15
CA ASN A 234 -1.57 5.72 9.72
C ASN A 234 -1.48 6.15 8.24
N VAL A 235 -0.48 6.92 7.90
CA VAL A 235 -0.35 7.54 6.58
C VAL A 235 0.99 7.18 5.97
N SER A 236 0.96 6.45 4.86
CA SER A 236 2.18 6.01 4.20
C SER A 236 2.09 6.14 2.69
N PHE A 237 3.18 6.55 2.07
CA PHE A 237 3.30 6.54 0.62
C PHE A 237 4.73 6.35 0.14
N ILE A 238 4.86 5.84 -1.08
CA ILE A 238 6.08 5.83 -1.89
C ILE A 238 5.75 6.48 -3.23
N TYR A 239 6.53 7.49 -3.64
CA TYR A 239 6.44 8.11 -4.96
C TYR A 239 7.71 7.78 -5.75
N LEU A 240 7.53 7.19 -6.91
CA LEU A 240 8.59 6.77 -7.84
C LEU A 240 8.53 7.63 -9.10
N LYS A 241 9.67 8.22 -9.51
CA LYS A 241 9.87 8.83 -10.83
C LYS A 241 10.94 8.01 -11.55
N LEU A 242 10.49 7.24 -12.56
CA LEU A 242 11.30 6.28 -13.32
C LEU A 242 12.18 7.00 -14.35
#